data_919cb311ba05e0674f907afa42bd22e4
#
_entry.id   919cb311ba05e0674f907afa42bd22e4
#
_cell.length_a   1.000
_cell.length_b   1.000
_cell.length_c   1.000
_cell.angle_alpha   90.00
_cell.angle_beta   90.00
_cell.angle_gamma   90.00
#
_symmetry.space_group_name_H-M   'P 1'
#
loop_
_entity.id
_entity.type
_entity.pdbx_description
1 polymer ?
#
loop_
_entity_poly.entity_id
_entity_poly.type
_entity_poly.pdbx_seq_one_letter_code
_entity_poly.pdbx_strand_id
1 'polypeptide(L)'
;HIWFLKSLPSRIGLLLDMTLRDIERVLYFESYVVTDPGLTSLEKYQLLDDEDYFKALEEFGDEFSAKMGAEAVQDLLRDIDVDLEIDQLREEIPNTGSETKLKKMSKRLKLLESFRDSNNKPEWMVMTVLPVLPPDLRPLVPLEGGRFATSDLNDLYRRVINRNNRLKRLLELNAPDIIVRNEKRMLQESVDALLDNGRRGRAITGSNKRPLKSLADMIKGKQGRFRQNLLGKRVDYSGRSVITVGPYLRLHQCGLPKKMALELFKPFTYAKLLQNGIATTIKAAKKMVEREEPAVWDMLASVIREHPVLLNRAPTLHRLGLQAFEPVLIEGKAIQLHPLVCSAFNADFDGDQMAVHVPLTLEAQLEARALMMSTNNILSPANGEPIITPSQDVVLGLYYISRSHINAKGEGMTFSNVKEVYRALGTNDLSVNAKIKVRIDETSYDDEGNATAVNKMVDTVAGRCLIWNITPKGMSFDEVNKEMSKKNISRLINSCYRKMGVKDSVMFADQLMYLGFAQATLSGVSIGMEDMLIPPTKDAI
;
A
#
# COMPACT_ATOMS: atom_id res chain seq x y z
N HIS A 1 -32.56 14.56 -14.61
CA HIS A 1 -31.90 13.69 -13.62
C HIS A 1 -31.43 14.50 -12.40
N ILE A 2 -31.62 13.97 -11.20
CA ILE A 2 -31.19 14.61 -9.96
C ILE A 2 -29.80 14.13 -9.56
N TRP A 3 -28.87 15.05 -9.33
CA TRP A 3 -27.54 14.77 -8.78
C TRP A 3 -27.56 14.73 -7.25
N PHE A 4 -26.70 13.88 -6.67
CA PHE A 4 -26.42 13.83 -5.23
C PHE A 4 -27.62 13.52 -4.31
N LEU A 5 -28.70 12.92 -4.84
CA LEU A 5 -29.89 12.61 -4.04
C LEU A 5 -29.54 11.76 -2.80
N LYS A 6 -28.68 10.75 -2.95
CA LYS A 6 -28.26 9.84 -1.85
C LYS A 6 -27.04 10.31 -1.05
N SER A 7 -26.58 11.53 -1.21
CA SER A 7 -25.60 12.09 -0.28
C SER A 7 -26.28 12.35 1.07
N LEU A 8 -25.73 11.87 2.18
CA LEU A 8 -26.28 12.11 3.51
C LEU A 8 -25.50 13.23 4.21
N PRO A 9 -26.17 14.28 4.70
CA PRO A 9 -27.61 14.61 4.52
C PRO A 9 -27.92 15.03 3.07
N SER A 10 -29.13 14.68 2.56
CA SER A 10 -29.55 15.10 1.23
C SER A 10 -29.68 16.62 1.15
N ARG A 11 -28.96 17.25 0.22
CA ARG A 11 -28.99 18.70 0.03
C ARG A 11 -30.36 19.15 -0.48
N ILE A 12 -30.96 18.39 -1.42
CA ILE A 12 -32.31 18.67 -1.94
C ILE A 12 -33.35 18.51 -0.84
N GLY A 13 -33.23 17.44 -0.01
CA GLY A 13 -34.12 17.25 1.11
C GLY A 13 -34.04 18.37 2.17
N LEU A 14 -32.85 18.95 2.38
CA LEU A 14 -32.68 20.09 3.27
C LEU A 14 -33.31 21.38 2.71
N LEU A 15 -33.21 21.60 1.39
CA LEU A 15 -33.78 22.78 0.75
C LEU A 15 -35.33 22.72 0.70
N LEU A 16 -35.89 21.58 0.33
CA LEU A 16 -37.34 21.38 0.21
C LEU A 16 -38.02 21.02 1.53
N ASP A 17 -37.27 20.83 2.57
CA ASP A 17 -37.72 20.31 3.89
C ASP A 17 -38.46 18.96 3.79
N MET A 18 -38.12 18.16 2.80
CA MET A 18 -38.68 16.84 2.54
C MET A 18 -37.73 15.71 2.99
N THR A 19 -38.29 14.54 3.35
CA THR A 19 -37.47 13.38 3.61
C THR A 19 -36.90 12.80 2.32
N LEU A 20 -35.74 12.12 2.43
CA LEU A 20 -35.13 11.46 1.27
C LEU A 20 -36.07 10.44 0.61
N ARG A 21 -36.86 9.72 1.44
CA ARG A 21 -37.82 8.73 0.96
C ARG A 21 -38.95 9.36 0.13
N ASP A 22 -39.44 10.52 0.55
CA ASP A 22 -40.49 11.23 -0.15
C ASP A 22 -40.00 11.71 -1.50
N ILE A 23 -38.81 12.30 -1.56
CA ILE A 23 -38.20 12.73 -2.83
C ILE A 23 -37.95 11.52 -3.76
N GLU A 24 -37.54 10.37 -3.23
CA GLU A 24 -37.36 9.15 -4.03
C GLU A 24 -38.71 8.69 -4.62
N ARG A 25 -39.79 8.71 -3.84
CA ARG A 25 -41.13 8.35 -4.36
C ARG A 25 -41.57 9.27 -5.52
N VAL A 26 -41.35 10.56 -5.38
CA VAL A 26 -41.65 11.52 -6.45
C VAL A 26 -40.78 11.29 -7.68
N LEU A 27 -39.45 11.15 -7.49
CA LEU A 27 -38.49 11.03 -8.57
C LEU A 27 -38.69 9.78 -9.43
N TYR A 28 -39.10 8.68 -8.80
CA TYR A 28 -39.32 7.41 -9.51
C TYR A 28 -40.77 7.13 -9.85
N PHE A 29 -41.59 8.19 -9.89
CA PHE A 29 -42.98 8.14 -10.33
C PHE A 29 -43.90 7.22 -9.50
N GLU A 30 -43.68 7.18 -8.17
CA GLU A 30 -44.50 6.43 -7.21
C GLU A 30 -45.59 7.32 -6.60
N SER A 31 -45.37 8.64 -6.47
CA SER A 31 -46.31 9.61 -5.90
C SER A 31 -46.20 10.97 -6.60
N TYR A 32 -47.28 11.71 -6.63
CA TYR A 32 -47.28 13.11 -7.03
C TYR A 32 -46.82 14.00 -5.89
N VAL A 33 -46.27 15.15 -6.23
CA VAL A 33 -46.01 16.24 -5.29
C VAL A 33 -46.78 17.48 -5.74
N VAL A 34 -47.44 18.15 -4.83
CA VAL A 34 -48.13 19.42 -5.07
C VAL A 34 -47.07 20.50 -5.26
N THR A 35 -47.00 21.03 -6.48
CA THR A 35 -46.07 22.13 -6.84
C THR A 35 -46.70 23.48 -6.55
N ASP A 36 -47.98 23.64 -6.87
CA ASP A 36 -48.76 24.84 -6.58
C ASP A 36 -50.14 24.42 -6.01
N PRO A 37 -50.43 24.77 -4.75
CA PRO A 37 -51.72 24.43 -4.13
C PRO A 37 -52.90 25.28 -4.62
N GLY A 38 -52.65 26.41 -5.29
CA GLY A 38 -53.71 27.33 -5.71
C GLY A 38 -54.59 27.80 -4.55
N LEU A 39 -55.93 27.80 -4.75
CA LEU A 39 -56.93 28.14 -3.71
C LEU A 39 -57.52 26.91 -3.03
N THR A 40 -56.87 25.75 -3.12
CA THR A 40 -57.35 24.49 -2.57
C THR A 40 -56.90 24.27 -1.11
N SER A 41 -57.45 23.24 -0.45
CA SER A 41 -57.08 22.83 0.90
C SER A 41 -55.75 22.05 0.95
N LEU A 42 -55.08 21.86 -0.17
CA LEU A 42 -53.80 21.13 -0.27
C LEU A 42 -52.65 21.99 0.19
N GLU A 43 -51.63 21.33 0.79
CA GLU A 43 -50.40 22.03 1.17
C GLU A 43 -49.30 21.87 0.12
N LYS A 44 -48.47 22.91 -0.07
CA LYS A 44 -47.27 22.82 -0.92
C LYS A 44 -46.34 21.75 -0.38
N TYR A 45 -45.76 20.94 -1.27
CA TYR A 45 -44.92 19.77 -0.95
C TYR A 45 -45.68 18.53 -0.43
N GLN A 46 -47.01 18.56 -0.37
CA GLN A 46 -47.81 17.40 0.00
C GLN A 46 -47.67 16.30 -1.06
N LEU A 47 -47.51 15.05 -0.60
CA LEU A 47 -47.48 13.87 -1.46
C LEU A 47 -48.90 13.34 -1.65
N LEU A 48 -49.25 13.06 -2.91
CA LEU A 48 -50.50 12.43 -3.28
C LEU A 48 -50.19 11.11 -3.99
N ASP A 49 -50.86 10.04 -3.58
CA ASP A 49 -50.86 8.79 -4.31
C ASP A 49 -51.85 8.89 -5.51
N ASP A 50 -51.84 7.92 -6.44
CA ASP A 50 -52.68 7.99 -7.63
C ASP A 50 -54.16 8.15 -7.26
N GLU A 51 -54.68 7.47 -6.23
CA GLU A 51 -56.05 7.56 -5.76
C GLU A 51 -56.39 8.96 -5.21
N ASP A 52 -55.51 9.50 -4.40
CA ASP A 52 -55.69 10.82 -3.78
C ASP A 52 -55.54 11.95 -4.81
N TYR A 53 -54.69 11.76 -5.81
CA TYR A 53 -54.58 12.71 -6.93
C TYR A 53 -55.85 12.77 -7.76
N PHE A 54 -56.46 11.62 -8.09
CA PHE A 54 -57.72 11.60 -8.87
C PHE A 54 -58.90 12.17 -8.06
N LYS A 55 -58.97 11.90 -6.75
CA LYS A 55 -59.98 12.51 -5.87
C LYS A 55 -59.82 14.04 -5.83
N ALA A 56 -58.60 14.53 -5.66
CA ALA A 56 -58.32 15.95 -5.66
C ALA A 56 -58.65 16.60 -7.01
N LEU A 57 -58.40 15.89 -8.13
CA LEU A 57 -58.76 16.37 -9.46
C LEU A 57 -60.28 16.45 -9.69
N GLU A 58 -61.05 15.49 -9.14
CA GLU A 58 -62.51 15.51 -9.14
C GLU A 58 -63.09 16.63 -8.27
N GLU A 59 -62.45 16.94 -7.13
CA GLU A 59 -62.94 17.95 -6.18
C GLU A 59 -62.53 19.37 -6.57
N PHE A 60 -61.28 19.59 -7.03
CA PHE A 60 -60.74 20.93 -7.27
C PHE A 60 -60.46 21.25 -8.76
N GLY A 61 -60.59 20.25 -9.65
CA GLY A 61 -60.30 20.42 -11.07
C GLY A 61 -58.86 20.90 -11.36
N ASP A 62 -58.76 21.95 -12.19
CA ASP A 62 -57.44 22.51 -12.59
C ASP A 62 -56.94 23.64 -11.67
N GLU A 63 -57.51 23.83 -10.47
CA GLU A 63 -57.11 24.90 -9.54
C GLU A 63 -55.78 24.63 -8.81
N PHE A 64 -55.25 23.43 -8.86
CA PHE A 64 -53.97 23.05 -8.28
C PHE A 64 -53.05 22.40 -9.32
N SER A 65 -51.75 22.42 -9.04
CA SER A 65 -50.76 21.75 -9.89
C SER A 65 -49.99 20.71 -9.05
N ALA A 66 -50.04 19.46 -9.50
CA ALA A 66 -49.22 18.39 -8.93
C ALA A 66 -48.51 17.63 -10.06
N LYS A 67 -47.23 17.39 -9.88
CA LYS A 67 -46.37 16.76 -10.89
C LYS A 67 -45.57 15.59 -10.27
N MET A 68 -45.00 14.77 -11.16
CA MET A 68 -44.08 13.67 -10.78
C MET A 68 -42.73 13.85 -11.43
N GLY A 69 -41.72 13.16 -10.87
CA GLY A 69 -40.39 13.04 -11.46
C GLY A 69 -39.46 14.21 -11.18
N ALA A 70 -38.31 14.20 -11.84
CA ALA A 70 -37.27 15.21 -11.67
C ALA A 70 -37.73 16.63 -12.09
N GLU A 71 -38.69 16.72 -13.01
CA GLU A 71 -39.29 17.97 -13.46
C GLU A 71 -40.05 18.67 -12.32
N ALA A 72 -40.84 17.92 -11.55
CA ALA A 72 -41.54 18.44 -10.37
C ALA A 72 -40.56 19.00 -9.33
N VAL A 73 -39.48 18.26 -9.05
CA VAL A 73 -38.43 18.69 -8.12
C VAL A 73 -37.70 19.94 -8.63
N GLN A 74 -37.50 20.05 -9.95
CA GLN A 74 -36.86 21.23 -10.55
C GLN A 74 -37.75 22.47 -10.40
N ASP A 75 -39.05 22.34 -10.64
CA ASP A 75 -40.02 23.45 -10.48
C ASP A 75 -40.05 23.91 -9.02
N LEU A 76 -40.11 22.97 -8.05
CA LEU A 76 -40.07 23.30 -6.63
C LEU A 76 -38.77 24.00 -6.21
N LEU A 77 -37.61 23.60 -6.78
CA LEU A 77 -36.33 24.25 -6.50
C LEU A 77 -36.20 25.63 -7.15
N ARG A 78 -36.89 25.86 -8.28
CA ARG A 78 -36.93 27.15 -8.97
C ARG A 78 -37.74 28.18 -8.19
N ASP A 79 -38.80 27.72 -7.52
CA ASP A 79 -39.68 28.55 -6.72
C ASP A 79 -39.08 29.02 -5.39
N ILE A 80 -37.91 28.50 -5.00
CA ILE A 80 -37.22 28.91 -3.79
C ILE A 80 -36.53 30.26 -4.02
N ASP A 81 -36.96 31.27 -3.29
CA ASP A 81 -36.21 32.52 -3.16
C ASP A 81 -35.19 32.38 -2.04
N VAL A 82 -33.91 32.29 -2.42
CA VAL A 82 -32.81 32.02 -1.50
C VAL A 82 -32.66 33.14 -0.47
N ASP A 83 -32.83 34.39 -0.84
CA ASP A 83 -32.65 35.54 0.06
C ASP A 83 -33.77 35.63 1.10
N LEU A 84 -35.03 35.48 0.67
CA LEU A 84 -36.17 35.44 1.58
C LEU A 84 -36.11 34.30 2.57
N GLU A 85 -35.73 33.11 2.13
CA GLU A 85 -35.58 31.93 3.00
C GLU A 85 -34.44 32.12 4.05
N ILE A 86 -33.34 32.77 3.68
CA ILE A 86 -32.26 33.08 4.60
C ILE A 86 -32.74 34.04 5.70
N ASP A 87 -33.46 35.08 5.34
CA ASP A 87 -33.95 36.08 6.29
C ASP A 87 -34.98 35.46 7.25
N GLN A 88 -35.92 34.67 6.74
CA GLN A 88 -36.89 33.94 7.56
C GLN A 88 -36.22 32.98 8.55
N LEU A 89 -35.24 32.19 8.10
CA LEU A 89 -34.53 31.25 8.97
C LEU A 89 -33.72 31.99 10.03
N ARG A 90 -33.17 33.17 9.72
CA ARG A 90 -32.43 33.98 10.71
C ARG A 90 -33.34 34.54 11.81
N GLU A 91 -34.61 34.82 11.50
CA GLU A 91 -35.62 35.27 12.47
C GLU A 91 -36.15 34.08 13.30
N GLU A 92 -36.32 32.90 12.70
CA GLU A 92 -36.88 31.73 13.36
C GLU A 92 -35.89 31.01 14.30
N ILE A 93 -34.60 30.99 13.97
CA ILE A 93 -33.55 30.30 14.73
C ILE A 93 -33.51 30.77 16.20
N PRO A 94 -33.52 32.07 16.55
CA PRO A 94 -33.51 32.54 17.92
C PRO A 94 -34.76 32.16 18.71
N ASN A 95 -35.89 31.99 18.02
CA ASN A 95 -37.20 31.73 18.62
C ASN A 95 -37.47 30.23 18.83
N THR A 96 -36.59 29.34 18.33
CA THR A 96 -36.79 27.90 18.36
C THR A 96 -36.16 27.27 19.59
N GLY A 97 -36.98 26.68 20.49
CA GLY A 97 -36.52 26.03 21.73
C GLY A 97 -36.08 24.56 21.56
N SER A 98 -36.25 23.93 20.39
CA SER A 98 -35.91 22.53 20.17
C SER A 98 -34.52 22.39 19.54
N GLU A 99 -33.58 21.74 20.24
CA GLU A 99 -32.20 21.54 19.78
C GLU A 99 -32.10 20.79 18.43
N THR A 100 -32.96 19.82 18.20
CA THR A 100 -33.00 19.04 16.95
C THR A 100 -33.47 19.88 15.76
N LYS A 101 -34.53 20.68 15.94
CA LYS A 101 -35.00 21.64 14.94
C LYS A 101 -33.92 22.69 14.66
N LEU A 102 -33.30 23.22 15.67
CA LEU A 102 -32.24 24.22 15.57
C LEU A 102 -31.03 23.72 14.76
N LYS A 103 -30.60 22.48 14.99
CA LYS A 103 -29.55 21.82 14.17
C LYS A 103 -29.96 21.66 12.71
N LYS A 104 -31.23 21.32 12.43
CA LYS A 104 -31.74 21.18 11.05
C LYS A 104 -31.80 22.53 10.34
N MET A 105 -32.35 23.55 10.99
CA MET A 105 -32.44 24.90 10.47
C MET A 105 -31.07 25.54 10.23
N SER A 106 -30.11 25.37 11.15
CA SER A 106 -28.72 25.83 10.97
C SER A 106 -28.04 25.19 9.76
N LYS A 107 -28.27 23.90 9.51
CA LYS A 107 -27.73 23.22 8.32
C LYS A 107 -28.37 23.73 7.03
N ARG A 108 -29.70 24.00 7.05
CA ARG A 108 -30.43 24.57 5.91
C ARG A 108 -29.95 25.98 5.61
N LEU A 109 -29.82 26.82 6.64
CA LEU A 109 -29.30 28.19 6.52
C LEU A 109 -27.90 28.20 5.89
N LYS A 110 -26.98 27.38 6.42
CA LYS A 110 -25.61 27.28 5.88
C LYS A 110 -25.58 26.84 4.41
N LEU A 111 -26.51 25.97 4.00
CA LEU A 111 -26.63 25.53 2.61
C LEU A 111 -27.14 26.67 1.72
N LEU A 112 -28.17 27.40 2.14
CA LEU A 112 -28.72 28.55 1.41
C LEU A 112 -27.70 29.69 1.28
N GLU A 113 -26.97 30.01 2.35
CA GLU A 113 -25.87 30.97 2.31
C GLU A 113 -24.79 30.55 1.31
N SER A 114 -24.46 29.26 1.24
CA SER A 114 -23.51 28.74 0.25
C SER A 114 -24.00 28.90 -1.20
N PHE A 115 -25.31 28.77 -1.45
CA PHE A 115 -25.90 29.03 -2.77
C PHE A 115 -25.84 30.53 -3.13
N ARG A 116 -26.19 31.41 -2.19
CA ARG A 116 -26.09 32.86 -2.37
C ARG A 116 -24.64 33.29 -2.66
N ASP A 117 -23.70 32.88 -1.83
CA ASP A 117 -22.30 33.29 -1.94
C ASP A 117 -21.61 32.76 -3.21
N SER A 118 -22.02 31.59 -3.70
CA SER A 118 -21.51 31.00 -4.94
C SER A 118 -22.26 31.47 -6.20
N ASN A 119 -23.33 32.19 -6.04
CA ASN A 119 -24.22 32.66 -7.13
C ASN A 119 -24.79 31.50 -7.97
N ASN A 120 -24.92 30.29 -7.37
CA ASN A 120 -25.52 29.12 -7.97
C ASN A 120 -27.03 29.08 -7.68
N LYS A 121 -27.79 28.60 -8.66
CA LYS A 121 -29.25 28.42 -8.50
C LYS A 121 -29.57 27.01 -8.02
N PRO A 122 -30.48 26.82 -7.04
CA PRO A 122 -30.90 25.50 -6.58
C PRO A 122 -31.40 24.57 -7.67
N GLU A 123 -32.12 25.10 -8.69
CA GLU A 123 -32.65 24.37 -9.84
C GLU A 123 -31.57 23.65 -10.67
N TRP A 124 -30.31 24.11 -10.60
CA TRP A 124 -29.20 23.49 -11.33
C TRP A 124 -28.77 22.14 -10.74
N MET A 125 -29.26 21.76 -9.58
CA MET A 125 -29.04 20.40 -9.04
C MET A 125 -29.80 19.35 -9.85
N VAL A 126 -30.77 19.75 -10.68
CA VAL A 126 -31.44 18.89 -11.65
C VAL A 126 -30.75 19.05 -12.99
N MET A 127 -30.14 18.00 -13.47
CA MET A 127 -29.37 17.97 -14.71
C MET A 127 -30.32 17.83 -15.92
N THR A 128 -30.30 18.82 -16.80
CA THR A 128 -31.08 18.83 -18.06
C THR A 128 -30.26 18.38 -19.25
N VAL A 129 -28.92 18.59 -19.19
CA VAL A 129 -27.97 18.19 -20.22
C VAL A 129 -26.96 17.24 -19.60
N LEU A 130 -26.78 16.08 -20.21
CA LEU A 130 -25.82 15.07 -19.76
C LEU A 130 -24.47 15.29 -20.45
N PRO A 131 -23.37 15.54 -19.70
CA PRO A 131 -22.04 15.62 -20.30
C PRO A 131 -21.59 14.24 -20.79
N VAL A 132 -20.95 14.22 -21.95
CA VAL A 132 -20.43 13.00 -22.59
C VAL A 132 -18.92 12.96 -22.50
N LEU A 133 -18.38 11.84 -22.03
CA LEU A 133 -16.94 11.62 -21.94
C LEU A 133 -16.33 11.58 -23.36
N PRO A 134 -15.15 12.19 -23.60
CA PRO A 134 -14.46 12.09 -24.89
C PRO A 134 -14.22 10.64 -25.35
N PRO A 135 -14.25 10.37 -26.67
CA PRO A 135 -14.08 9.01 -27.21
C PRO A 135 -12.80 8.29 -26.77
N ASP A 136 -11.69 9.01 -26.66
CA ASP A 136 -10.39 8.45 -26.26
C ASP A 136 -10.40 7.87 -24.83
N LEU A 137 -11.26 8.40 -23.96
CA LEU A 137 -11.43 7.91 -22.58
C LEU A 137 -12.40 6.73 -22.45
N ARG A 138 -13.12 6.39 -23.54
CA ARG A 138 -14.01 5.23 -23.67
C ARG A 138 -13.76 4.48 -24.99
N PRO A 139 -12.54 3.96 -25.19
CA PRO A 139 -12.11 3.50 -26.50
C PRO A 139 -12.91 2.29 -27.01
N LEU A 140 -13.00 2.22 -28.34
CA LEU A 140 -13.46 1.07 -29.10
C LEU A 140 -12.26 0.48 -29.84
N VAL A 141 -11.76 -0.66 -29.39
CA VAL A 141 -10.54 -1.27 -29.91
C VAL A 141 -10.91 -2.47 -30.80
N PRO A 142 -10.48 -2.49 -32.07
CA PRO A 142 -10.67 -3.66 -32.93
C PRO A 142 -9.76 -4.81 -32.45
N LEU A 143 -10.33 -6.01 -32.37
CA LEU A 143 -9.63 -7.25 -32.08
C LEU A 143 -9.47 -8.07 -33.38
N GLU A 144 -8.53 -9.00 -33.36
CA GLU A 144 -8.38 -9.98 -34.44
C GLU A 144 -9.68 -10.76 -34.65
N GLY A 145 -10.09 -10.94 -35.90
CA GLY A 145 -11.34 -11.62 -36.26
C GLY A 145 -12.57 -10.68 -36.35
N GLY A 146 -12.39 -9.36 -36.54
CA GLY A 146 -13.48 -8.40 -36.80
C GLY A 146 -14.37 -8.09 -35.61
N ARG A 147 -13.98 -8.49 -34.40
CA ARG A 147 -14.67 -8.17 -33.14
C ARG A 147 -14.09 -6.90 -32.54
N PHE A 148 -14.91 -6.18 -31.79
CA PHE A 148 -14.47 -4.97 -31.08
C PHE A 148 -14.54 -5.19 -29.57
N ALA A 149 -13.49 -4.77 -28.88
CA ALA A 149 -13.53 -4.57 -27.44
C ALA A 149 -13.98 -3.15 -27.16
N THR A 150 -15.01 -2.99 -26.37
CA THR A 150 -15.58 -1.68 -26.03
C THR A 150 -15.55 -1.45 -24.53
N SER A 151 -15.45 -0.18 -24.15
CA SER A 151 -15.63 0.21 -22.74
C SER A 151 -17.08 0.01 -22.32
N ASP A 152 -17.31 -0.43 -21.08
CA ASP A 152 -18.64 -0.58 -20.48
C ASP A 152 -19.44 0.74 -20.52
N LEU A 153 -18.75 1.88 -20.49
CA LEU A 153 -19.38 3.22 -20.59
C LEU A 153 -20.12 3.42 -21.91
N ASN A 154 -19.63 2.87 -23.02
CA ASN A 154 -20.30 2.97 -24.31
C ASN A 154 -21.68 2.29 -24.28
N ASP A 155 -21.79 1.14 -23.61
CA ASP A 155 -23.06 0.43 -23.43
C ASP A 155 -24.03 1.22 -22.54
N LEU A 156 -23.55 1.85 -21.49
CA LEU A 156 -24.36 2.70 -20.62
C LEU A 156 -24.83 3.96 -21.34
N TYR A 157 -23.99 4.66 -22.09
CA TYR A 157 -24.40 5.79 -22.93
C TYR A 157 -25.43 5.38 -23.99
N ARG A 158 -25.22 4.27 -24.66
CA ARG A 158 -26.15 3.73 -25.66
C ARG A 158 -27.54 3.49 -25.06
N ARG A 159 -27.62 2.94 -23.85
CA ARG A 159 -28.87 2.71 -23.11
C ARG A 159 -29.58 4.05 -22.85
N VAL A 160 -28.87 5.06 -22.37
CA VAL A 160 -29.44 6.41 -22.13
C VAL A 160 -29.97 7.00 -23.42
N ILE A 161 -29.22 6.98 -24.52
CA ILE A 161 -29.61 7.51 -25.81
C ILE A 161 -30.85 6.79 -26.34
N ASN A 162 -30.87 5.47 -26.30
CA ASN A 162 -32.01 4.68 -26.78
C ASN A 162 -33.28 4.98 -25.98
N ARG A 163 -33.18 5.08 -24.64
CA ARG A 163 -34.32 5.46 -23.79
C ARG A 163 -34.82 6.88 -24.08
N ASN A 164 -33.90 7.82 -24.23
CA ASN A 164 -34.26 9.20 -24.58
C ASN A 164 -34.94 9.32 -25.94
N ASN A 165 -34.42 8.62 -26.96
CA ASN A 165 -35.03 8.62 -28.30
C ASN A 165 -36.43 7.96 -28.29
N ARG A 166 -36.56 6.87 -27.52
CA ARG A 166 -37.86 6.23 -27.34
C ARG A 166 -38.88 7.13 -26.65
N LEU A 167 -38.45 7.83 -25.58
CA LEU A 167 -39.30 8.80 -24.89
C LEU A 167 -39.76 9.94 -25.83
N LYS A 168 -38.85 10.51 -26.62
CA LYS A 168 -39.20 11.53 -27.62
C LYS A 168 -40.28 11.03 -28.57
N ARG A 169 -40.10 9.83 -29.11
CA ARG A 169 -41.08 9.24 -30.05
C ARG A 169 -42.44 8.97 -29.39
N LEU A 170 -42.48 8.56 -28.11
CA LEU A 170 -43.70 8.35 -27.36
C LEU A 170 -44.44 9.68 -27.11
N LEU A 171 -43.71 10.74 -26.83
CA LEU A 171 -44.29 12.10 -26.68
C LEU A 171 -44.83 12.63 -28.01
N GLU A 172 -44.14 12.45 -29.13
CA GLU A 172 -44.59 12.82 -30.46
C GLU A 172 -45.86 12.08 -30.89
N LEU A 173 -46.02 10.83 -30.43
CA LEU A 173 -47.18 9.98 -30.74
C LEU A 173 -48.36 10.19 -29.76
N ASN A 174 -48.24 11.10 -28.77
CA ASN A 174 -49.24 11.30 -27.72
C ASN A 174 -49.64 9.97 -27.03
N ALA A 175 -48.64 9.15 -26.68
CA ALA A 175 -48.88 7.87 -26.03
C ALA A 175 -49.54 8.03 -24.65
N PRO A 176 -50.27 7.00 -24.14
CA PRO A 176 -50.88 7.04 -22.82
C PRO A 176 -49.88 7.39 -21.71
N ASP A 177 -50.30 8.22 -20.75
CA ASP A 177 -49.46 8.73 -19.66
C ASP A 177 -48.70 7.63 -18.88
N ILE A 178 -49.33 6.50 -18.64
CA ILE A 178 -48.73 5.37 -17.94
C ILE A 178 -47.46 4.88 -18.64
N ILE A 179 -47.47 4.83 -20.00
CA ILE A 179 -46.31 4.40 -20.79
C ILE A 179 -45.24 5.47 -20.77
N VAL A 180 -45.63 6.74 -20.89
CA VAL A 180 -44.69 7.88 -20.84
C VAL A 180 -43.99 7.95 -19.47
N ARG A 181 -44.74 7.82 -18.37
CA ARG A 181 -44.21 7.80 -17.01
C ARG A 181 -43.20 6.67 -16.82
N ASN A 182 -43.54 5.46 -17.28
CA ASN A 182 -42.64 4.32 -17.16
C ASN A 182 -41.35 4.55 -17.96
N GLU A 183 -41.41 5.12 -19.17
CA GLU A 183 -40.21 5.41 -19.95
C GLU A 183 -39.37 6.54 -19.33
N LYS A 184 -40.01 7.59 -18.76
CA LYS A 184 -39.32 8.62 -17.97
C LYS A 184 -38.58 8.01 -16.78
N ARG A 185 -39.21 7.09 -16.05
CA ARG A 185 -38.58 6.35 -14.93
C ARG A 185 -37.40 5.53 -15.41
N MET A 186 -37.52 4.79 -16.51
CA MET A 186 -36.46 3.98 -17.08
C MET A 186 -35.28 4.83 -17.60
N LEU A 187 -35.56 6.03 -18.11
CA LEU A 187 -34.53 7.00 -18.49
C LEU A 187 -33.75 7.48 -17.24
N GLN A 188 -34.48 7.83 -16.18
CA GLN A 188 -33.89 8.21 -14.90
C GLN A 188 -32.95 7.10 -14.37
N GLU A 189 -33.42 5.85 -14.37
CA GLU A 189 -32.63 4.70 -13.94
C GLU A 189 -31.40 4.45 -14.84
N SER A 190 -31.51 4.70 -16.14
CA SER A 190 -30.39 4.57 -17.07
C SER A 190 -29.28 5.59 -16.80
N VAL A 191 -29.66 6.81 -16.45
CA VAL A 191 -28.69 7.86 -16.07
C VAL A 191 -28.10 7.57 -14.71
N ASP A 192 -28.90 7.08 -13.75
CA ASP A 192 -28.39 6.61 -12.46
C ASP A 192 -27.31 5.53 -12.63
N ALA A 193 -27.56 4.55 -13.49
CA ALA A 193 -26.60 3.49 -13.77
C ALA A 193 -25.32 3.99 -14.48
N LEU A 194 -25.43 4.99 -15.35
CA LEU A 194 -24.26 5.61 -15.97
C LEU A 194 -23.37 6.29 -14.94
N LEU A 195 -23.97 6.98 -13.97
CA LEU A 195 -23.23 7.72 -12.94
C LEU A 195 -22.68 6.79 -11.85
N ASP A 196 -23.49 5.89 -11.30
CA ASP A 196 -23.11 4.96 -10.23
C ASP A 196 -23.97 3.68 -10.30
N ASN A 197 -23.53 2.70 -11.07
CA ASN A 197 -24.27 1.45 -11.29
C ASN A 197 -24.33 0.62 -10.00
N GLY A 198 -25.55 0.17 -9.64
CA GLY A 198 -25.79 -0.62 -8.44
C GLY A 198 -26.03 0.19 -7.16
N ARG A 199 -26.05 1.52 -7.23
CA ARG A 199 -26.38 2.35 -6.08
C ARG A 199 -27.86 2.23 -5.69
N ARG A 200 -28.74 2.02 -6.66
CA ARG A 200 -30.17 1.75 -6.45
C ARG A 200 -30.58 0.47 -7.15
N GLY A 201 -31.14 -0.47 -6.40
CA GLY A 201 -31.63 -1.74 -6.92
C GLY A 201 -30.53 -2.65 -7.47
N ARG A 202 -30.89 -3.49 -8.42
CA ARG A 202 -29.96 -4.43 -9.07
C ARG A 202 -29.10 -3.69 -10.09
N ALA A 203 -27.78 -3.94 -10.02
CA ALA A 203 -26.85 -3.39 -11.00
C ALA A 203 -27.18 -3.89 -12.42
N ILE A 204 -27.05 -3.01 -13.40
CA ILE A 204 -27.17 -3.37 -14.81
C ILE A 204 -25.96 -4.22 -15.20
N THR A 205 -26.23 -5.38 -15.80
CA THR A 205 -25.21 -6.33 -16.19
C THR A 205 -25.01 -6.38 -17.71
N GLY A 206 -23.82 -6.74 -18.13
CA GLY A 206 -23.49 -7.06 -19.51
C GLY A 206 -23.89 -8.49 -19.90
N SER A 207 -23.49 -8.92 -21.10
CA SER A 207 -23.75 -10.26 -21.65
C SER A 207 -23.23 -11.39 -20.74
N ASN A 208 -22.14 -11.17 -20.03
CA ASN A 208 -21.50 -12.15 -19.12
C ASN A 208 -22.06 -12.10 -17.69
N LYS A 209 -23.24 -11.53 -17.47
CA LYS A 209 -23.84 -11.31 -16.14
C LYS A 209 -22.97 -10.50 -15.17
N ARG A 210 -21.89 -9.90 -15.65
CA ARG A 210 -21.01 -9.02 -14.88
C ARG A 210 -21.65 -7.62 -14.81
N PRO A 211 -21.64 -6.93 -13.63
CA PRO A 211 -22.04 -5.55 -13.53
C PRO A 211 -21.20 -4.66 -14.46
N LEU A 212 -21.85 -3.76 -15.18
CA LEU A 212 -21.16 -2.79 -16.04
C LEU A 212 -20.47 -1.73 -15.17
N LYS A 213 -19.27 -1.35 -15.55
CA LYS A 213 -18.45 -0.36 -14.84
C LYS A 213 -18.95 1.05 -15.16
N SER A 214 -19.47 1.76 -14.15
CA SER A 214 -19.99 3.12 -14.24
C SER A 214 -18.91 4.18 -14.12
N LEU A 215 -19.27 5.46 -14.29
CA LEU A 215 -18.36 6.60 -14.09
C LEU A 215 -17.79 6.63 -12.66
N ALA A 216 -18.61 6.36 -11.64
CA ALA A 216 -18.15 6.29 -10.25
C ALA A 216 -17.12 5.18 -10.06
N ASP A 217 -17.30 4.02 -10.70
CA ASP A 217 -16.37 2.89 -10.63
C ASP A 217 -15.04 3.16 -11.35
N MET A 218 -15.03 4.09 -12.31
CA MET A 218 -13.79 4.56 -12.93
C MET A 218 -12.90 5.35 -11.97
N ILE A 219 -13.45 5.91 -10.90
CA ILE A 219 -12.77 6.76 -9.94
C ILE A 219 -12.51 6.02 -8.63
N LYS A 220 -13.52 5.28 -8.14
CA LYS A 220 -13.54 4.58 -6.85
C LYS A 220 -12.85 3.22 -6.89
N GLY A 221 -12.44 2.74 -5.71
CA GLY A 221 -11.95 1.38 -5.49
C GLY A 221 -10.53 1.11 -5.97
N LYS A 222 -10.12 -0.15 -5.91
CA LYS A 222 -8.76 -0.61 -6.27
C LYS A 222 -8.43 -0.41 -7.75
N GLN A 223 -9.43 -0.53 -8.62
CA GLN A 223 -9.32 -0.39 -10.08
C GLN A 223 -9.73 1.00 -10.56
N GLY A 224 -10.01 1.92 -9.64
CA GLY A 224 -10.33 3.30 -9.97
C GLY A 224 -9.08 4.13 -10.29
N ARG A 225 -9.32 5.29 -10.91
CA ARG A 225 -8.26 6.18 -11.39
C ARG A 225 -7.30 6.62 -10.27
N PHE A 226 -7.81 6.92 -9.09
CA PHE A 226 -6.97 7.35 -7.97
C PHE A 226 -5.98 6.26 -7.54
N ARG A 227 -6.44 5.06 -7.25
CA ARG A 227 -5.59 3.99 -6.71
C ARG A 227 -4.75 3.29 -7.77
N GLN A 228 -5.21 3.21 -9.02
CA GLN A 228 -4.53 2.47 -10.07
C GLN A 228 -3.56 3.31 -10.89
N ASN A 229 -3.84 4.62 -11.10
CA ASN A 229 -3.09 5.44 -12.04
C ASN A 229 -2.49 6.73 -11.45
N LEU A 230 -3.02 7.23 -10.30
CA LEU A 230 -2.57 8.49 -9.71
C LEU A 230 -1.70 8.27 -8.47
N LEU A 231 -2.13 7.46 -7.51
CA LEU A 231 -1.34 7.15 -6.30
C LEU A 231 -0.18 6.21 -6.59
N GLY A 232 -0.23 5.46 -7.67
CA GLY A 232 0.83 4.60 -8.13
C GLY A 232 0.65 4.26 -9.61
N LYS A 233 1.76 4.12 -10.32
CA LYS A 233 1.79 3.77 -11.74
C LYS A 233 2.68 2.57 -11.97
N ARG A 234 2.47 1.85 -13.06
CA ARG A 234 3.46 0.90 -13.56
C ARG A 234 4.66 1.67 -14.09
N VAL A 235 5.85 1.22 -13.71
CA VAL A 235 7.10 1.90 -14.07
C VAL A 235 7.97 0.96 -14.89
N ASP A 236 8.74 1.55 -15.83
CA ASP A 236 9.76 0.85 -16.58
C ASP A 236 11.02 0.60 -15.74
N TYR A 237 11.98 -0.14 -16.25
CA TYR A 237 13.22 -0.52 -15.57
C TYR A 237 12.95 -1.21 -14.23
N SER A 238 11.95 -2.06 -14.23
CA SER A 238 11.59 -2.88 -13.09
C SER A 238 11.37 -4.33 -13.51
N GLY A 239 11.66 -5.23 -12.60
CA GLY A 239 11.49 -6.66 -12.80
C GLY A 239 11.02 -7.33 -11.51
N ARG A 240 10.66 -8.60 -11.61
CA ARG A 240 10.21 -9.39 -10.48
C ARG A 240 10.75 -10.80 -10.57
N SER A 241 11.22 -11.35 -9.45
CA SER A 241 11.66 -12.73 -9.36
C SER A 241 11.46 -13.29 -7.96
N VAL A 242 11.57 -14.61 -7.85
CA VAL A 242 11.59 -15.32 -6.57
C VAL A 242 12.88 -14.97 -5.82
N ILE A 243 12.82 -14.93 -4.50
CA ILE A 243 13.98 -14.68 -3.64
C ILE A 243 14.52 -15.99 -3.06
N THR A 244 15.84 -16.02 -2.88
CA THR A 244 16.56 -17.06 -2.18
C THR A 244 17.53 -16.46 -1.17
N VAL A 245 17.97 -17.27 -0.22
CA VAL A 245 18.94 -16.83 0.77
C VAL A 245 20.30 -16.58 0.13
N GLY A 246 20.95 -15.47 0.50
CA GLY A 246 22.32 -15.14 0.14
C GLY A 246 23.23 -15.01 1.37
N PRO A 247 23.68 -16.13 1.99
CA PRO A 247 24.40 -16.09 3.26
C PRO A 247 25.80 -15.46 3.16
N TYR A 248 26.37 -15.38 1.96
CA TYR A 248 27.69 -14.80 1.72
C TYR A 248 27.68 -13.33 1.33
N LEU A 249 26.49 -12.75 1.16
CA LEU A 249 26.33 -11.34 0.84
C LEU A 249 26.68 -10.48 2.06
N ARG A 250 27.17 -9.27 1.79
CA ARG A 250 27.26 -8.22 2.81
C ARG A 250 25.91 -7.52 2.94
N LEU A 251 25.66 -6.86 4.07
CA LEU A 251 24.37 -6.23 4.36
C LEU A 251 23.90 -5.25 3.27
N HIS A 252 24.82 -4.54 2.61
CA HIS A 252 24.52 -3.60 1.52
C HIS A 252 24.37 -4.25 0.15
N GLN A 253 24.55 -5.55 0.03
CA GLN A 253 24.56 -6.28 -1.25
C GLN A 253 23.29 -7.10 -1.46
N CYS A 254 22.89 -7.25 -2.71
CA CYS A 254 21.91 -8.23 -3.13
C CYS A 254 22.42 -9.00 -4.36
N GLY A 255 22.08 -10.27 -4.46
CA GLY A 255 22.40 -11.06 -5.66
C GLY A 255 21.35 -10.85 -6.73
N LEU A 256 21.74 -10.31 -7.88
CA LEU A 256 20.84 -10.09 -9.01
C LEU A 256 21.19 -11.06 -10.15
N PRO A 257 20.22 -11.82 -10.69
CA PRO A 257 20.44 -12.70 -11.84
C PRO A 257 21.02 -11.91 -13.03
N LYS A 258 22.11 -12.37 -13.60
CA LYS A 258 22.80 -11.64 -14.68
C LYS A 258 21.93 -11.35 -15.89
N LYS A 259 21.03 -12.26 -16.28
CA LYS A 259 20.09 -12.02 -17.41
C LYS A 259 19.06 -10.95 -17.07
N MET A 260 18.58 -10.92 -15.83
CA MET A 260 17.68 -9.88 -15.35
C MET A 260 18.39 -8.53 -15.29
N ALA A 261 19.62 -8.50 -14.80
CA ALA A 261 20.45 -7.29 -14.78
C ALA A 261 20.70 -6.75 -16.18
N LEU A 262 21.00 -7.60 -17.14
CA LEU A 262 21.21 -7.20 -18.53
C LEU A 262 19.97 -6.50 -19.11
N GLU A 263 18.78 -7.03 -18.84
CA GLU A 263 17.52 -6.45 -19.32
C GLU A 263 17.24 -5.09 -18.63
N LEU A 264 17.43 -5.01 -17.31
CA LEU A 264 17.16 -3.79 -16.55
C LEU A 264 18.13 -2.65 -16.87
N PHE A 265 19.41 -2.97 -17.10
CA PHE A 265 20.47 -2.00 -17.35
C PHE A 265 20.79 -1.80 -18.85
N LYS A 266 19.92 -2.25 -19.76
CA LYS A 266 20.11 -2.14 -21.22
C LYS A 266 20.61 -0.77 -21.68
N PRO A 267 19.96 0.36 -21.37
CA PRO A 267 20.40 1.66 -21.89
C PRO A 267 21.78 2.06 -21.37
N PHE A 268 22.09 1.74 -20.12
CA PHE A 268 23.40 2.02 -19.54
C PHE A 268 24.50 1.18 -20.19
N THR A 269 24.20 -0.09 -20.48
CA THR A 269 25.12 -1.00 -21.18
C THR A 269 25.36 -0.52 -22.60
N TYR A 270 24.34 -0.08 -23.33
CA TYR A 270 24.52 0.50 -24.67
C TYR A 270 25.40 1.75 -24.64
N ALA A 271 25.14 2.67 -23.71
CA ALA A 271 25.95 3.87 -23.55
C ALA A 271 27.42 3.53 -23.24
N LYS A 272 27.67 2.55 -22.41
CA LYS A 272 29.04 2.13 -22.05
C LYS A 272 29.78 1.44 -23.21
N LEU A 273 29.07 0.60 -23.99
CA LEU A 273 29.61 -0.04 -25.19
C LEU A 273 30.04 1.00 -26.27
N LEU A 274 29.24 2.05 -26.43
CA LEU A 274 29.55 3.16 -27.34
C LEU A 274 30.70 4.00 -26.82
N GLN A 275 30.70 4.35 -25.55
CA GLN A 275 31.73 5.16 -24.90
C GLN A 275 33.11 4.49 -24.94
N ASN A 276 33.17 3.17 -24.78
CA ASN A 276 34.43 2.42 -24.86
C ASN A 276 34.84 2.03 -26.30
N GLY A 277 34.07 2.45 -27.32
CA GLY A 277 34.38 2.19 -28.71
C GLY A 277 34.21 0.73 -29.16
N ILE A 278 33.61 -0.14 -28.32
CA ILE A 278 33.35 -1.56 -28.65
C ILE A 278 32.26 -1.66 -29.72
N ALA A 279 31.27 -0.78 -29.65
CA ALA A 279 30.23 -0.64 -30.67
C ALA A 279 30.31 0.74 -31.31
N THR A 280 30.16 0.80 -32.63
CA THR A 280 30.20 2.07 -33.39
C THR A 280 28.83 2.74 -33.50
N THR A 281 27.76 1.97 -33.39
CA THR A 281 26.37 2.44 -33.51
C THR A 281 25.48 1.78 -32.47
N ILE A 282 24.38 2.46 -32.10
CA ILE A 282 23.34 1.91 -31.18
C ILE A 282 22.78 0.58 -31.72
N LYS A 283 22.62 0.47 -33.05
CA LYS A 283 22.13 -0.76 -33.70
C LYS A 283 23.12 -1.92 -33.57
N ALA A 284 24.42 -1.65 -33.63
CA ALA A 284 25.46 -2.65 -33.37
C ALA A 284 25.47 -3.05 -31.89
N ALA A 285 25.42 -2.10 -30.96
CA ALA A 285 25.34 -2.37 -29.52
C ALA A 285 24.12 -3.24 -29.18
N LYS A 286 22.94 -2.94 -29.75
CA LYS A 286 21.74 -3.73 -29.57
C LYS A 286 21.93 -5.18 -30.03
N LYS A 287 22.51 -5.41 -31.20
CA LYS A 287 22.81 -6.76 -31.72
C LYS A 287 23.79 -7.54 -30.81
N MET A 288 24.82 -6.87 -30.29
CA MET A 288 25.79 -7.48 -29.38
C MET A 288 25.11 -7.91 -28.06
N VAL A 289 24.25 -7.08 -27.51
CA VAL A 289 23.49 -7.42 -26.29
C VAL A 289 22.49 -8.56 -26.54
N GLU A 290 21.79 -8.59 -27.69
CA GLU A 290 20.90 -9.69 -28.08
C GLU A 290 21.63 -11.03 -28.26
N ARG A 291 22.90 -10.99 -28.67
CA ARG A 291 23.77 -12.18 -28.81
C ARG A 291 24.46 -12.58 -27.50
N GLU A 292 24.32 -11.79 -26.45
CA GLU A 292 24.96 -12.03 -25.14
C GLU A 292 26.50 -12.21 -25.29
N GLU A 293 27.16 -11.38 -26.09
CA GLU A 293 28.61 -11.48 -26.33
C GLU A 293 29.41 -11.28 -25.03
N PRO A 294 30.58 -11.94 -24.83
CA PRO A 294 31.37 -11.84 -23.59
C PRO A 294 31.69 -10.40 -23.17
N ALA A 295 32.03 -9.52 -24.15
CA ALA A 295 32.29 -8.10 -23.89
C ALA A 295 31.10 -7.36 -23.25
N VAL A 296 29.87 -7.81 -23.48
CA VAL A 296 28.67 -7.21 -22.88
C VAL A 296 28.62 -7.48 -21.38
N TRP A 297 29.03 -8.66 -20.95
CA TRP A 297 29.06 -9.01 -19.52
C TRP A 297 30.08 -8.20 -18.74
N ASP A 298 31.26 -7.93 -19.31
CA ASP A 298 32.28 -7.09 -18.70
C ASP A 298 31.79 -5.63 -18.57
N MET A 299 31.11 -5.14 -19.60
CA MET A 299 30.50 -3.81 -19.55
C MET A 299 29.37 -3.74 -18.53
N LEU A 300 28.51 -4.76 -18.47
CA LEU A 300 27.45 -4.84 -17.47
C LEU A 300 28.02 -4.83 -16.04
N ALA A 301 29.06 -5.59 -15.77
CA ALA A 301 29.74 -5.60 -14.47
C ALA A 301 30.29 -4.20 -14.11
N SER A 302 30.83 -3.47 -15.10
CA SER A 302 31.28 -2.09 -14.91
C SER A 302 30.14 -1.11 -14.65
N VAL A 303 28.98 -1.29 -15.29
CA VAL A 303 27.78 -0.44 -15.14
C VAL A 303 27.16 -0.62 -13.77
N ILE A 304 27.07 -1.85 -13.30
CA ILE A 304 26.43 -2.20 -12.02
C ILE A 304 27.25 -1.70 -10.83
N ARG A 305 28.57 -1.59 -11.00
CA ARG A 305 29.42 -1.07 -9.93
C ARG A 305 28.94 0.33 -9.51
N GLU A 306 28.64 0.48 -8.22
CA GLU A 306 28.16 1.74 -7.63
C GLU A 306 26.75 2.22 -8.06
N HIS A 307 26.02 1.44 -8.86
CA HIS A 307 24.65 1.75 -9.23
C HIS A 307 23.69 0.97 -8.33
N PRO A 308 23.08 1.60 -7.31
CA PRO A 308 22.17 0.91 -6.40
C PRO A 308 20.88 0.52 -7.11
N VAL A 309 20.29 -0.59 -6.69
CA VAL A 309 18.95 -1.03 -7.08
C VAL A 309 18.03 -1.02 -5.87
N LEU A 310 16.74 -0.78 -6.09
CA LEU A 310 15.73 -0.82 -5.06
C LEU A 310 15.04 -2.18 -5.08
N LEU A 311 15.00 -2.84 -3.93
CA LEU A 311 14.21 -4.07 -3.72
C LEU A 311 12.95 -3.75 -2.93
N ASN A 312 11.83 -4.30 -3.36
CA ASN A 312 10.54 -4.14 -2.69
C ASN A 312 9.81 -5.48 -2.59
N ARG A 313 9.23 -5.75 -1.42
CA ARG A 313 8.31 -6.86 -1.22
C ARG A 313 6.90 -6.33 -0.96
N ALA A 314 5.92 -6.84 -1.71
CA ALA A 314 4.50 -6.59 -1.43
C ALA A 314 3.97 -7.62 -0.40
N PRO A 315 3.16 -7.18 0.59
CA PRO A 315 2.70 -5.82 0.82
C PRO A 315 3.75 -4.93 1.51
N THR A 316 3.89 -3.68 1.07
CA THR A 316 4.78 -2.71 1.72
C THR A 316 4.08 -2.10 2.93
N LEU A 317 4.31 -2.66 4.11
CA LEU A 317 3.63 -2.27 5.35
C LEU A 317 4.24 -1.02 5.99
N HIS A 318 5.55 -0.82 5.81
CA HIS A 318 6.31 0.31 6.34
C HIS A 318 7.46 0.68 5.41
N ARG A 319 8.13 1.80 5.66
CA ARG A 319 9.18 2.34 4.78
C ARG A 319 10.33 1.39 4.51
N LEU A 320 10.64 0.46 5.44
CA LEU A 320 11.72 -0.52 5.29
C LEU A 320 11.36 -1.71 4.36
N GLY A 321 10.11 -1.77 3.88
CA GLY A 321 9.71 -2.69 2.81
C GLY A 321 10.21 -2.29 1.42
N LEU A 322 10.92 -1.17 1.32
CA LEU A 322 11.64 -0.69 0.14
C LEU A 322 13.04 -0.22 0.57
N GLN A 323 14.07 -0.93 0.15
CA GLN A 323 15.46 -0.62 0.50
C GLN A 323 16.35 -0.68 -0.73
N ALA A 324 17.46 0.07 -0.71
CA ALA A 324 18.48 0.06 -1.73
C ALA A 324 19.59 -0.93 -1.39
N PHE A 325 20.12 -1.56 -2.42
CA PHE A 325 21.24 -2.50 -2.34
C PHE A 325 22.19 -2.29 -3.52
N GLU A 326 23.46 -2.62 -3.33
CA GLU A 326 24.41 -2.77 -4.43
C GLU A 326 24.23 -4.16 -5.05
N PRO A 327 23.92 -4.26 -6.36
CA PRO A 327 23.73 -5.56 -6.98
C PRO A 327 25.07 -6.26 -7.22
N VAL A 328 25.08 -7.55 -6.97
CA VAL A 328 26.16 -8.48 -7.34
C VAL A 328 25.57 -9.45 -8.36
N LEU A 329 26.25 -9.63 -9.50
CA LEU A 329 25.79 -10.56 -10.53
C LEU A 329 25.95 -12.00 -10.04
N ILE A 330 24.88 -12.75 -10.17
CA ILE A 330 24.82 -14.16 -9.83
C ILE A 330 24.28 -14.99 -11.00
N GLU A 331 24.66 -16.25 -11.00
CA GLU A 331 24.04 -17.24 -11.89
C GLU A 331 22.66 -17.67 -11.35
N GLY A 332 21.80 -18.11 -12.24
CA GLY A 332 20.46 -18.55 -11.89
C GLY A 332 19.37 -17.54 -12.27
N LYS A 333 18.19 -17.73 -11.70
CA LYS A 333 16.98 -16.92 -12.00
C LYS A 333 16.39 -16.23 -10.77
N ALA A 334 16.83 -16.60 -9.56
CA ALA A 334 16.32 -16.07 -8.32
C ALA A 334 17.22 -14.96 -7.77
N ILE A 335 16.60 -13.98 -7.13
CA ILE A 335 17.30 -12.89 -6.43
C ILE A 335 17.81 -13.41 -5.11
N GLN A 336 19.08 -13.17 -4.79
CA GLN A 336 19.63 -13.48 -3.47
C GLN A 336 19.46 -12.28 -2.53
N LEU A 337 18.86 -12.55 -1.37
CA LEU A 337 18.61 -11.57 -0.33
C LEU A 337 19.43 -11.87 0.91
N HIS A 338 19.98 -10.82 1.52
CA HIS A 338 20.74 -10.94 2.78
C HIS A 338 19.82 -11.38 3.92
N PRO A 339 20.21 -12.36 4.74
CA PRO A 339 19.33 -12.89 5.82
C PRO A 339 18.88 -11.85 6.84
N LEU A 340 19.74 -10.90 7.21
CA LEU A 340 19.43 -9.89 8.23
C LEU A 340 18.36 -8.86 7.80
N VAL A 341 18.10 -8.69 6.51
CA VAL A 341 17.05 -7.79 6.02
C VAL A 341 15.69 -8.46 5.86
N CYS A 342 15.61 -9.79 6.00
CA CYS A 342 14.35 -10.53 5.88
C CYS A 342 13.28 -10.05 6.86
N SER A 343 13.68 -9.71 8.10
CA SER A 343 12.77 -9.18 9.11
C SER A 343 12.16 -7.83 8.71
N ALA A 344 12.95 -6.96 8.08
CA ALA A 344 12.49 -5.65 7.60
C ALA A 344 11.49 -5.78 6.44
N PHE A 345 11.69 -6.73 5.54
CA PHE A 345 10.76 -7.04 4.44
C PHE A 345 9.61 -7.96 4.85
N ASN A 346 9.66 -8.54 6.05
CA ASN A 346 8.79 -9.66 6.46
C ASN A 346 8.79 -10.77 5.40
N ALA A 347 9.99 -11.09 4.87
CA ALA A 347 10.20 -12.04 3.80
C ALA A 347 10.67 -13.39 4.34
N ASP A 348 10.18 -14.46 3.71
CA ASP A 348 10.67 -15.82 3.87
C ASP A 348 11.00 -16.43 2.50
N PHE A 349 11.64 -17.59 2.50
CA PHE A 349 12.14 -18.21 1.28
C PHE A 349 11.30 -19.42 0.84
N ASP A 350 9.99 -19.36 1.10
CA ASP A 350 9.02 -20.39 0.75
C ASP A 350 8.42 -20.24 -0.67
N GLY A 351 8.91 -19.28 -1.44
CA GLY A 351 8.41 -18.93 -2.79
C GLY A 351 8.06 -17.46 -2.93
N ASP A 352 8.39 -16.64 -1.93
CA ASP A 352 8.21 -15.19 -1.98
C ASP A 352 8.92 -14.58 -3.19
N GLN A 353 8.29 -13.54 -3.75
CA GLN A 353 8.82 -12.75 -4.85
C GLN A 353 9.08 -11.32 -4.40
N MET A 354 10.12 -10.72 -4.96
CA MET A 354 10.41 -9.31 -4.77
C MET A 354 10.55 -8.59 -6.11
N ALA A 355 10.16 -7.32 -6.11
CA ALA A 355 10.35 -6.43 -7.24
C ALA A 355 11.71 -5.72 -7.14
N VAL A 356 12.35 -5.53 -8.29
CA VAL A 356 13.60 -4.78 -8.44
C VAL A 356 13.31 -3.55 -9.28
N HIS A 357 13.80 -2.39 -8.85
CA HIS A 357 13.69 -1.12 -9.57
C HIS A 357 15.07 -0.49 -9.72
N VAL A 358 15.34 0.09 -10.88
CA VAL A 358 16.60 0.76 -11.18
C VAL A 358 16.38 2.28 -11.16
N PRO A 359 17.03 3.03 -10.25
CA PRO A 359 17.06 4.48 -10.29
C PRO A 359 17.77 4.95 -11.56
N LEU A 360 17.18 5.88 -12.32
CA LEU A 360 17.71 6.30 -13.61
C LEU A 360 18.59 7.54 -13.53
N THR A 361 18.17 8.55 -12.77
CA THR A 361 18.90 9.81 -12.64
C THR A 361 19.97 9.75 -11.54
N LEU A 362 20.97 10.62 -11.63
CA LEU A 362 22.01 10.72 -10.61
C LEU A 362 21.47 11.13 -9.26
N GLU A 363 20.48 12.02 -9.25
CA GLU A 363 19.79 12.47 -8.04
C GLU A 363 19.08 11.30 -7.34
N ALA A 364 18.36 10.47 -8.12
CA ALA A 364 17.68 9.28 -7.60
C ALA A 364 18.67 8.24 -7.06
N GLN A 365 19.82 8.06 -7.73
CA GLN A 365 20.90 7.17 -7.27
C GLN A 365 21.53 7.68 -5.96
N LEU A 366 21.74 9.00 -5.85
CA LEU A 366 22.25 9.62 -4.61
C LEU A 366 21.26 9.49 -3.47
N GLU A 367 19.97 9.72 -3.69
CA GLU A 367 18.94 9.51 -2.68
C GLU A 367 18.86 8.04 -2.25
N ALA A 368 18.92 7.11 -3.18
CA ALA A 368 18.94 5.68 -2.90
C ALA A 368 20.16 5.32 -2.02
N ARG A 369 21.34 5.84 -2.34
CA ARG A 369 22.57 5.57 -1.59
C ARG A 369 22.60 6.24 -0.23
N ALA A 370 22.17 7.48 -0.13
CA ALA A 370 22.26 8.25 1.12
C ALA A 370 21.15 7.89 2.13
N LEU A 371 19.93 7.66 1.66
CA LEU A 371 18.75 7.50 2.51
C LEU A 371 18.19 6.08 2.56
N MET A 372 18.21 5.37 1.44
CA MET A 372 17.50 4.09 1.30
C MET A 372 18.39 2.86 1.43
N MET A 373 19.72 3.02 1.47
CA MET A 373 20.63 1.88 1.63
C MET A 373 20.31 1.08 2.88
N SER A 374 20.33 -0.24 2.78
CA SER A 374 20.07 -1.14 3.92
C SER A 374 20.97 -0.88 5.12
N THR A 375 22.21 -0.48 4.88
CA THR A 375 23.18 -0.12 5.93
C THR A 375 22.79 1.13 6.71
N ASN A 376 22.03 2.04 6.14
CA ASN A 376 21.57 3.27 6.81
C ASN A 376 20.26 3.06 7.58
N ASN A 377 19.59 1.93 7.39
CA ASN A 377 18.28 1.62 7.97
C ASN A 377 18.41 0.51 9.03
N ILE A 378 19.23 0.75 10.05
CA ILE A 378 19.52 -0.20 11.12
C ILE A 378 18.40 -0.24 12.16
N LEU A 379 17.83 0.92 12.51
CA LEU A 379 16.82 1.06 13.54
C LEU A 379 15.41 1.04 12.96
N SER A 380 14.51 0.38 13.69
CA SER A 380 13.08 0.40 13.39
C SER A 380 12.48 1.78 13.71
N PRO A 381 11.69 2.39 12.80
CA PRO A 381 11.02 3.66 13.07
C PRO A 381 9.89 3.53 14.10
N ALA A 382 9.43 2.30 14.41
CA ALA A 382 8.33 2.08 15.35
C ALA A 382 8.75 2.21 16.81
N ASN A 383 9.90 1.62 17.19
CA ASN A 383 10.36 1.52 18.56
C ASN A 383 11.83 1.93 18.78
N GLY A 384 12.56 2.26 17.72
CA GLY A 384 13.97 2.64 17.79
C GLY A 384 14.93 1.49 18.14
N GLU A 385 14.47 0.23 18.10
CA GLU A 385 15.31 -0.95 18.28
C GLU A 385 15.94 -1.39 16.94
N PRO A 386 17.10 -2.07 16.97
CA PRO A 386 17.70 -2.61 15.75
C PRO A 386 16.78 -3.61 15.05
N ILE A 387 16.58 -3.44 13.74
CA ILE A 387 15.80 -4.36 12.92
C ILE A 387 16.68 -5.44 12.28
N ILE A 388 17.99 -5.19 12.13
CA ILE A 388 18.97 -6.11 11.58
C ILE A 388 19.43 -7.16 12.62
N THR A 389 18.48 -7.75 13.33
CA THR A 389 18.78 -8.75 14.35
C THR A 389 18.81 -10.15 13.75
N PRO A 390 19.85 -10.95 14.06
CA PRO A 390 19.91 -12.35 13.68
C PRO A 390 18.70 -13.15 14.16
N SER A 391 18.34 -14.16 13.41
CA SER A 391 17.23 -15.08 13.72
C SER A 391 17.62 -16.52 13.34
N GLN A 392 16.78 -17.49 13.73
CA GLN A 392 16.88 -18.90 13.33
C GLN A 392 18.27 -19.50 13.59
N ASP A 393 18.95 -20.00 12.57
CA ASP A 393 20.20 -20.73 12.67
C ASP A 393 21.36 -19.91 13.25
N VAL A 394 21.38 -18.61 12.97
CA VAL A 394 22.41 -17.71 13.55
C VAL A 394 22.27 -17.63 15.05
N VAL A 395 21.06 -17.49 15.56
CA VAL A 395 20.78 -17.46 17.00
C VAL A 395 21.11 -18.82 17.62
N LEU A 396 20.79 -19.93 16.95
CA LEU A 396 21.11 -21.28 17.40
C LEU A 396 22.61 -21.45 17.58
N GLY A 397 23.40 -21.08 16.56
CA GLY A 397 24.86 -21.18 16.62
C GLY A 397 25.49 -20.31 17.72
N LEU A 398 25.06 -19.05 17.83
CA LEU A 398 25.55 -18.13 18.86
C LEU A 398 25.13 -18.57 20.27
N TYR A 399 23.94 -19.08 20.46
CA TYR A 399 23.47 -19.62 21.73
C TYR A 399 24.27 -20.86 22.13
N TYR A 400 24.48 -21.79 21.18
CA TYR A 400 25.27 -23.00 21.40
C TYR A 400 26.66 -22.67 21.95
N ILE A 401 27.41 -21.78 21.31
CA ILE A 401 28.79 -21.43 21.75
C ILE A 401 28.85 -20.61 23.02
N SER A 402 27.79 -19.89 23.36
CA SER A 402 27.75 -19.04 24.56
C SER A 402 27.34 -19.79 25.84
N ARG A 403 26.79 -20.98 25.69
CA ARG A 403 26.34 -21.82 26.81
C ARG A 403 27.48 -22.60 27.41
N SER A 404 27.51 -22.73 28.73
CA SER A 404 28.50 -23.54 29.44
C SER A 404 28.05 -24.99 29.56
N HIS A 405 28.99 -25.93 29.36
CA HIS A 405 28.82 -27.36 29.66
C HIS A 405 29.66 -27.74 30.85
N ILE A 406 29.11 -28.57 31.73
CA ILE A 406 29.82 -29.13 32.89
C ILE A 406 30.68 -30.31 32.41
N ASN A 407 31.90 -30.42 32.93
CA ASN A 407 32.89 -31.43 32.54
C ASN A 407 33.28 -31.38 31.05
N ALA A 408 33.27 -30.21 30.46
CA ALA A 408 33.73 -30.02 29.09
C ALA A 408 35.25 -30.15 29.02
N LYS A 409 35.77 -30.68 27.89
CA LYS A 409 37.24 -30.83 27.68
C LYS A 409 37.92 -29.47 27.81
N GLY A 410 38.96 -29.39 28.68
CA GLY A 410 39.69 -28.15 28.92
C GLY A 410 39.05 -27.21 29.94
N GLU A 411 38.07 -27.66 30.74
CA GLU A 411 37.49 -26.87 31.81
C GLU A 411 38.54 -26.46 32.87
N GLY A 412 38.50 -25.19 33.28
CA GLY A 412 39.42 -24.62 34.28
C GLY A 412 40.78 -24.14 33.74
N MET A 413 41.06 -24.28 32.45
CA MET A 413 42.28 -23.76 31.84
C MET A 413 42.34 -22.23 31.91
N THR A 414 43.56 -21.70 32.06
CA THR A 414 43.82 -20.26 32.11
C THR A 414 44.66 -19.84 30.91
N PHE A 415 44.22 -18.80 30.21
CA PHE A 415 44.84 -18.29 28.98
C PHE A 415 45.31 -16.84 29.16
N SER A 416 46.44 -16.50 28.55
CA SER A 416 47.00 -15.15 28.62
C SER A 416 46.33 -14.16 27.65
N ASN A 417 45.75 -14.67 26.59
CA ASN A 417 45.00 -13.85 25.61
C ASN A 417 44.01 -14.69 24.80
N VAL A 418 43.13 -14.01 24.07
CA VAL A 418 42.08 -14.65 23.22
C VAL A 418 42.69 -15.47 22.08
N LYS A 419 43.91 -15.12 21.59
CA LYS A 419 44.57 -15.85 20.50
C LYS A 419 44.99 -17.25 20.94
N GLU A 420 45.38 -17.42 22.21
CA GLU A 420 45.69 -18.74 22.77
C GLU A 420 44.44 -19.63 22.85
N VAL A 421 43.30 -19.06 23.20
CA VAL A 421 42.01 -19.78 23.17
C VAL A 421 41.72 -20.31 21.77
N TYR A 422 41.93 -19.49 20.74
CA TYR A 422 41.76 -19.94 19.34
C TYR A 422 42.67 -21.09 18.95
N ARG A 423 43.93 -21.06 19.40
CA ARG A 423 44.90 -22.15 19.16
C ARG A 423 44.44 -23.44 19.84
N ALA A 424 44.04 -23.35 21.12
CA ALA A 424 43.57 -24.50 21.90
C ALA A 424 42.27 -25.10 21.31
N LEU A 425 41.38 -24.28 20.77
CA LEU A 425 40.19 -24.74 20.03
C LEU A 425 40.58 -25.43 18.72
N GLY A 426 41.58 -24.90 18.00
CA GLY A 426 42.05 -25.45 16.72
C GLY A 426 42.78 -26.81 16.89
N THR A 427 43.45 -27.04 18.04
CA THR A 427 44.09 -28.33 18.38
C THR A 427 43.13 -29.33 19.02
N ASN A 428 41.86 -28.97 19.21
CA ASN A 428 40.87 -29.77 19.93
C ASN A 428 41.21 -30.08 21.39
N ASP A 429 42.11 -29.33 22.03
CA ASP A 429 42.40 -29.46 23.45
C ASP A 429 41.38 -28.80 24.35
N LEU A 430 40.61 -27.86 23.77
CA LEU A 430 39.57 -27.09 24.43
C LEU A 430 38.24 -27.27 23.72
N SER A 431 37.16 -27.51 24.48
CA SER A 431 35.79 -27.47 23.96
C SER A 431 35.26 -26.03 23.93
N VAL A 432 34.43 -25.72 22.93
CA VAL A 432 33.81 -24.40 22.77
C VAL A 432 32.97 -24.01 24.00
N ASN A 433 32.36 -25.00 24.66
CA ASN A 433 31.49 -24.83 25.82
C ASN A 433 32.19 -24.90 27.18
N ALA A 434 33.54 -25.02 27.20
CA ALA A 434 34.31 -25.13 28.42
C ALA A 434 34.43 -23.80 29.17
N LYS A 435 34.29 -23.84 30.50
CA LYS A 435 34.56 -22.69 31.36
C LYS A 435 36.05 -22.49 31.51
N ILE A 436 36.54 -21.30 31.22
CA ILE A 436 37.95 -20.93 31.21
C ILE A 436 38.18 -19.58 31.87
N LYS A 437 39.44 -19.31 32.24
CA LYS A 437 39.86 -17.97 32.67
C LYS A 437 40.74 -17.35 31.58
N VAL A 438 40.37 -16.18 31.13
CA VAL A 438 41.10 -15.50 30.06
C VAL A 438 41.41 -14.06 30.46
N ARG A 439 42.59 -13.60 30.11
CA ARG A 439 42.94 -12.19 30.20
C ARG A 439 42.41 -11.50 28.94
N ILE A 440 41.53 -10.53 29.18
CA ILE A 440 40.89 -9.73 28.13
C ILE A 440 41.49 -8.33 28.11
N ASP A 441 41.87 -7.88 26.91
CA ASP A 441 42.28 -6.50 26.67
C ASP A 441 41.04 -5.71 26.28
N GLU A 442 40.57 -4.84 27.16
CA GLU A 442 39.42 -3.98 26.98
C GLU A 442 39.93 -2.54 26.75
N THR A 443 39.40 -1.88 25.72
CA THR A 443 39.70 -0.48 25.48
C THR A 443 38.50 0.35 25.95
N SER A 444 38.70 1.13 27.01
CA SER A 444 37.71 2.10 27.49
C SER A 444 38.09 3.47 26.96
N TYR A 445 37.07 4.22 26.51
CA TYR A 445 37.23 5.62 26.12
C TYR A 445 36.67 6.50 27.23
N ASP A 446 37.47 7.45 27.69
CA ASP A 446 37.00 8.48 28.62
C ASP A 446 36.13 9.53 27.90
N ASP A 447 35.41 10.37 28.65
CA ASP A 447 34.53 11.42 28.10
C ASP A 447 35.32 12.41 27.20
N GLU A 448 36.62 12.48 27.33
CA GLU A 448 37.53 13.28 26.48
C GLU A 448 38.04 12.51 25.23
N GLY A 449 37.63 11.25 25.04
CA GLY A 449 38.00 10.43 23.89
C GLY A 449 39.38 9.76 24.00
N ASN A 450 40.02 9.79 25.15
CA ASN A 450 41.30 9.11 25.36
C ASN A 450 41.09 7.61 25.57
N ALA A 451 41.83 6.80 24.83
CA ALA A 451 41.74 5.33 24.92
C ALA A 451 42.63 4.81 26.06
N THR A 452 42.03 4.20 27.08
CA THR A 452 42.74 3.48 28.15
C THR A 452 42.57 1.99 27.97
N ALA A 453 43.67 1.25 27.88
CA ALA A 453 43.68 -0.22 27.82
C ALA A 453 43.62 -0.78 29.24
N VAL A 454 42.58 -1.55 29.54
CA VAL A 454 42.39 -2.24 30.81
C VAL A 454 42.55 -3.74 30.60
N ASN A 455 43.51 -4.34 31.27
CA ASN A 455 43.69 -5.79 31.26
C ASN A 455 42.98 -6.43 32.46
N LYS A 456 41.98 -7.26 32.17
CA LYS A 456 41.16 -7.91 33.20
C LYS A 456 41.16 -9.43 33.03
N MET A 457 41.41 -10.16 34.13
CA MET A 457 41.20 -11.61 34.13
C MET A 457 39.71 -11.90 34.39
N VAL A 458 39.08 -12.63 33.49
CA VAL A 458 37.62 -12.87 33.54
C VAL A 458 37.34 -14.36 33.42
N ASP A 459 36.38 -14.84 34.23
CA ASP A 459 35.80 -16.17 34.07
C ASP A 459 34.76 -16.15 32.96
N THR A 460 34.93 -16.99 31.94
CA THR A 460 34.08 -17.01 30.76
C THR A 460 33.98 -18.39 30.13
N VAL A 461 33.26 -18.51 29.03
CA VAL A 461 33.19 -19.71 28.19
C VAL A 461 34.03 -19.49 26.94
N ALA A 462 34.74 -20.52 26.47
CA ALA A 462 35.62 -20.40 25.30
C ALA A 462 34.89 -19.83 24.05
N GLY A 463 33.65 -20.20 23.82
CA GLY A 463 32.86 -19.69 22.72
C GLY A 463 32.52 -18.18 22.79
N ARG A 464 32.44 -17.61 24.00
CA ARG A 464 32.23 -16.15 24.15
C ARG A 464 33.49 -15.37 23.74
N CYS A 465 34.68 -15.97 23.84
CA CYS A 465 35.91 -15.39 23.32
C CYS A 465 35.88 -15.30 21.77
N LEU A 466 35.21 -16.23 21.09
CA LEU A 466 35.00 -16.15 19.63
C LEU A 466 34.17 -14.94 19.25
N ILE A 467 33.09 -14.66 20.00
CA ILE A 467 32.23 -13.49 19.78
C ILE A 467 33.02 -12.20 20.09
N TRP A 468 33.83 -12.21 21.18
CA TRP A 468 34.66 -11.05 21.52
C TRP A 468 35.65 -10.66 20.43
N ASN A 469 36.26 -11.65 19.78
CA ASN A 469 37.22 -11.38 18.69
C ASN A 469 36.65 -10.62 17.49
N ILE A 470 35.35 -10.75 17.23
CA ILE A 470 34.65 -10.02 16.16
C ILE A 470 34.04 -8.71 16.66
N THR A 471 34.01 -8.49 17.97
CA THR A 471 33.43 -7.29 18.57
C THR A 471 34.34 -6.08 18.34
N PRO A 472 33.80 -4.91 17.92
CA PRO A 472 34.60 -3.70 17.73
C PRO A 472 35.27 -3.25 19.00
N LYS A 473 36.46 -2.66 18.88
CA LYS A 473 37.17 -2.06 20.01
C LYS A 473 36.35 -0.93 20.62
N GLY A 474 36.26 -0.89 21.95
CA GLY A 474 35.46 0.09 22.69
C GLY A 474 34.15 -0.43 23.24
N MET A 475 33.83 -1.69 22.98
CA MET A 475 32.75 -2.41 23.66
C MET A 475 33.26 -3.02 24.96
N SER A 476 32.40 -3.24 25.95
CA SER A 476 32.75 -3.94 27.18
C SER A 476 32.56 -5.44 27.02
N PHE A 477 33.53 -6.24 27.57
CA PHE A 477 33.42 -7.70 27.58
C PHE A 477 32.22 -8.20 28.38
N ASP A 478 31.80 -7.49 29.39
CA ASP A 478 30.62 -7.83 30.21
C ASP A 478 29.33 -7.89 29.41
N GLU A 479 29.24 -7.16 28.28
CA GLU A 479 28.10 -7.23 27.35
C GLU A 479 28.07 -8.53 26.54
N VAL A 480 29.25 -9.07 26.23
CA VAL A 480 29.44 -10.32 25.48
C VAL A 480 29.43 -11.54 26.42
N ASN A 481 29.86 -11.40 27.70
CA ASN A 481 29.96 -12.50 28.66
C ASN A 481 28.58 -12.95 29.21
N LYS A 482 27.64 -13.19 28.33
CA LYS A 482 26.28 -13.66 28.62
C LYS A 482 25.86 -14.75 27.64
N GLU A 483 24.85 -15.50 27.98
CA GLU A 483 24.24 -16.42 27.02
C GLU A 483 23.56 -15.61 25.89
N MET A 484 23.89 -15.94 24.65
CA MET A 484 23.43 -15.19 23.47
C MET A 484 22.03 -15.63 23.04
N SER A 485 21.04 -15.34 23.89
CA SER A 485 19.62 -15.40 23.49
C SER A 485 19.30 -14.30 22.50
N LYS A 486 18.19 -14.43 21.76
CA LYS A 486 17.72 -13.41 20.80
C LYS A 486 17.67 -11.99 21.40
N LYS A 487 17.22 -11.88 22.66
CA LYS A 487 17.17 -10.58 23.38
C LYS A 487 18.56 -10.02 23.64
N ASN A 488 19.50 -10.85 24.06
CA ASN A 488 20.87 -10.42 24.40
C ASN A 488 21.64 -10.04 23.13
N ILE A 489 21.43 -10.74 22.01
CA ILE A 489 21.99 -10.38 20.69
C ILE A 489 21.46 -9.03 20.24
N SER A 490 20.15 -8.80 20.34
CA SER A 490 19.55 -7.50 19.98
C SER A 490 20.10 -6.36 20.84
N ARG A 491 20.27 -6.58 22.16
CA ARG A 491 20.88 -5.60 23.06
C ARG A 491 22.35 -5.32 22.70
N LEU A 492 23.12 -6.36 22.37
CA LEU A 492 24.52 -6.25 21.98
C LEU A 492 24.67 -5.41 20.69
N ILE A 493 23.82 -5.65 19.67
CA ILE A 493 23.80 -4.86 18.43
C ILE A 493 23.40 -3.41 18.72
N ASN A 494 22.39 -3.19 19.58
CA ASN A 494 21.96 -1.85 19.96
C ASN A 494 23.07 -1.07 20.71
N SER A 495 23.76 -1.73 21.64
CA SER A 495 24.88 -1.14 22.35
C SER A 495 26.03 -0.80 21.40
N CYS A 496 26.34 -1.69 20.46
CA CYS A 496 27.31 -1.44 19.40
C CYS A 496 26.95 -0.22 18.56
N TYR A 497 25.71 -0.13 18.11
CA TYR A 497 25.23 1.00 17.32
C TYR A 497 25.35 2.33 18.06
N ARG A 498 24.98 2.36 19.33
CA ARG A 498 25.03 3.58 20.14
C ARG A 498 26.44 4.05 20.47
N LYS A 499 27.38 3.11 20.67
CA LYS A 499 28.77 3.41 21.04
C LYS A 499 29.67 3.64 19.83
N MET A 500 29.54 2.80 18.79
CA MET A 500 30.49 2.74 17.67
C MET A 500 29.95 3.37 16.38
N GLY A 501 28.63 3.61 16.30
CA GLY A 501 28.00 4.18 15.11
C GLY A 501 27.63 3.13 14.06
N VAL A 502 27.21 3.63 12.87
CA VAL A 502 26.59 2.82 11.80
C VAL A 502 27.55 1.79 11.20
N LYS A 503 28.74 2.23 10.80
CA LYS A 503 29.70 1.43 10.02
C LYS A 503 30.16 0.17 10.78
N ASP A 504 30.60 0.36 12.02
CA ASP A 504 31.11 -0.73 12.83
C ASP A 504 30.00 -1.69 13.24
N SER A 505 28.81 -1.19 13.47
CA SER A 505 27.62 -2.03 13.76
C SER A 505 27.22 -2.91 12.60
N VAL A 506 27.29 -2.41 11.36
CA VAL A 506 27.00 -3.21 10.16
C VAL A 506 28.04 -4.30 9.97
N MET A 507 29.32 -3.96 10.10
CA MET A 507 30.41 -4.94 9.99
C MET A 507 30.31 -6.00 11.08
N PHE A 508 29.99 -5.58 12.30
CA PHE A 508 29.78 -6.49 13.42
C PHE A 508 28.60 -7.44 13.20
N ALA A 509 27.47 -6.92 12.72
CA ALA A 509 26.28 -7.74 12.42
C ALA A 509 26.56 -8.79 11.35
N ASP A 510 27.28 -8.44 10.27
CA ASP A 510 27.69 -9.39 9.22
C ASP A 510 28.61 -10.47 9.77
N GLN A 511 29.65 -10.10 10.55
CA GLN A 511 30.55 -11.04 11.15
C GLN A 511 29.88 -11.98 12.17
N LEU A 512 28.92 -11.41 12.93
CA LEU A 512 28.13 -12.18 13.90
C LEU A 512 27.23 -13.21 13.18
N MET A 513 26.67 -12.85 12.03
CA MET A 513 25.91 -13.76 11.19
C MET A 513 26.79 -14.91 10.66
N TYR A 514 27.95 -14.59 10.10
CA TYR A 514 28.88 -15.62 9.59
C TYR A 514 29.35 -16.56 10.68
N LEU A 515 29.71 -16.03 11.86
CA LEU A 515 30.09 -16.84 13.02
C LEU A 515 28.90 -17.75 13.43
N GLY A 516 27.70 -17.21 13.52
CA GLY A 516 26.51 -17.97 13.89
C GLY A 516 26.23 -19.13 12.95
N PHE A 517 26.28 -18.92 11.63
CA PHE A 517 26.12 -19.99 10.66
C PHE A 517 27.22 -21.06 10.75
N ALA A 518 28.48 -20.64 10.86
CA ALA A 518 29.60 -21.57 10.99
C ALA A 518 29.45 -22.44 12.23
N GLN A 519 29.09 -21.84 13.35
CA GLN A 519 28.93 -22.55 14.63
C GLN A 519 27.65 -23.40 14.67
N ALA A 520 26.60 -23.01 14.02
CA ALA A 520 25.41 -23.84 13.87
C ALA A 520 25.71 -25.11 13.06
N THR A 521 26.52 -24.99 12.00
CA THR A 521 26.99 -26.14 11.22
C THR A 521 27.84 -27.08 12.05
N LEU A 522 28.81 -26.55 12.81
CA LEU A 522 29.69 -27.34 13.64
C LEU A 522 28.98 -27.99 14.85
N SER A 523 27.93 -27.38 15.35
CA SER A 523 27.15 -27.90 16.49
C SER A 523 26.44 -29.21 16.17
N GLY A 524 26.07 -29.44 14.91
CA GLY A 524 25.37 -30.65 14.46
C GLY A 524 24.02 -30.87 15.15
N VAL A 525 23.34 -29.81 15.61
CA VAL A 525 22.04 -29.93 16.29
C VAL A 525 20.99 -30.45 15.35
N SER A 526 20.34 -31.53 15.74
CA SER A 526 19.16 -32.06 15.05
C SER A 526 18.02 -32.30 16.05
N ILE A 527 16.79 -32.29 15.59
CA ILE A 527 15.60 -32.52 16.40
C ILE A 527 14.89 -33.73 15.84
N GLY A 528 14.75 -34.78 16.65
CA GLY A 528 13.97 -35.96 16.36
C GLY A 528 12.58 -35.91 17.00
N MET A 529 11.70 -36.82 16.58
CA MET A 529 10.35 -36.93 17.16
C MET A 529 10.43 -37.32 18.65
N GLU A 530 11.47 -38.06 19.06
CA GLU A 530 11.70 -38.49 20.45
C GLU A 530 12.09 -37.33 21.39
N ASP A 531 12.59 -36.22 20.83
CA ASP A 531 12.94 -35.03 21.61
C ASP A 531 11.70 -34.22 22.04
N MET A 532 10.54 -34.51 21.48
CA MET A 532 9.28 -33.87 21.83
C MET A 532 8.62 -34.60 22.99
N LEU A 533 9.13 -34.36 24.19
CA LEU A 533 8.60 -34.94 25.42
C LEU A 533 7.22 -34.33 25.73
N ILE A 534 6.20 -35.17 25.79
CA ILE A 534 4.86 -34.78 26.25
C ILE A 534 4.89 -34.81 27.79
N PRO A 535 4.58 -33.69 28.50
CA PRO A 535 4.50 -33.70 29.94
C PRO A 535 3.47 -34.72 30.43
N PRO A 536 3.75 -35.55 31.45
CA PRO A 536 2.82 -36.55 31.96
C PRO A 536 1.53 -35.95 32.58
N THR A 537 1.58 -34.64 32.83
CA THR A 537 0.43 -33.88 33.36
C THR A 537 -0.56 -33.45 32.28
N LYS A 538 -0.26 -33.65 30.99
CA LYS A 538 -1.13 -33.21 29.89
C LYS A 538 -2.52 -33.88 29.92
N ASP A 539 -2.55 -35.18 30.25
CA ASP A 539 -3.80 -35.95 30.29
C ASP A 539 -4.62 -35.65 31.55
N ALA A 540 -4.05 -34.92 32.51
CA ALA A 540 -4.71 -34.51 33.76
C ALA A 540 -5.28 -33.08 33.70
N ILE A 541 -4.98 -32.31 32.67
CA ILE A 541 -5.50 -30.97 32.38
C ILE A 541 -6.57 -31.03 31.31
#